data_fe294ac92bf453dbf36ff9e8c5ce5293
#
_entry.id   fe294ac92bf453dbf36ff9e8c5ce5293
#
_cell.length_a   1.000
_cell.length_b   1.000
_cell.length_c   1.000
_cell.angle_alpha   90.00
_cell.angle_beta   90.00
_cell.angle_gamma   90.00
#
_symmetry.space_group_name_H-M   'P 1'
#
loop_
_entity.id
_entity.type
_entity.pdbx_description
1 polymer ?
#
loop_
_entity_poly.entity_id
_entity_poly.type
_entity_poly.pdbx_seq_one_letter_code
_entity_poly.pdbx_strand_id
1 'polypeptide(L)'
;SKPKKIAYFSEALQMEGLDKEVKATIEKQISALRKEGNIVEPVSFPYLDYLVPTYYVISTAEASSNLARYDGVHYGYRSKNAENLDSTYTQTRTSGFGKEVQRRIMLGTFVLSAGYHDAYYTKAQKMRRLVQEKTNEILEEYDFILSPTTPHTAFEIGRKVKNPIAMYLEDIFTVLANLSGNPAISLPLATNNNRMPFGTQLIAKPFHEAELLNFSHQIINSL
;
A
#
# COMPACT_ATOMS: atom_id res chain seq x y z
N SER A 1 -10.49 -27.84 -7.85
CA SER A 1 -9.14 -27.40 -7.43
C SER A 1 -8.79 -27.98 -6.07
N LYS A 2 -7.50 -28.17 -5.79
CA LYS A 2 -7.07 -28.58 -4.45
C LYS A 2 -7.41 -27.47 -3.43
N PRO A 3 -7.85 -27.82 -2.20
CA PRO A 3 -8.04 -26.85 -1.13
C PRO A 3 -6.82 -25.97 -0.94
N LYS A 4 -7.04 -24.66 -0.75
CA LYS A 4 -5.99 -23.69 -0.51
C LYS A 4 -5.88 -23.36 0.97
N LYS A 5 -4.66 -23.05 1.42
CA LYS A 5 -4.36 -22.59 2.77
C LYS A 5 -4.18 -21.07 2.74
N ILE A 6 -5.05 -20.33 3.44
CA ILE A 6 -5.14 -18.89 3.36
C ILE A 6 -4.99 -18.31 4.76
N ALA A 7 -4.04 -17.40 4.93
CA ALA A 7 -3.87 -16.63 6.15
C ALA A 7 -4.67 -15.31 6.07
N TYR A 8 -5.11 -14.78 7.20
CA TYR A 8 -5.53 -13.38 7.32
C TYR A 8 -5.01 -12.80 8.63
N PHE A 9 -4.72 -11.49 8.63
CA PHE A 9 -4.21 -10.83 9.84
C PHE A 9 -5.34 -10.54 10.82
N SER A 10 -5.26 -11.11 12.02
CA SER A 10 -6.24 -10.84 13.08
C SER A 10 -6.28 -9.36 13.45
N GLU A 11 -5.12 -8.71 13.49
CA GLU A 11 -4.98 -7.29 13.81
C GLU A 11 -5.67 -6.39 12.76
N ALA A 12 -5.62 -6.78 11.49
CA ALA A 12 -6.27 -6.03 10.41
C ALA A 12 -7.79 -5.95 10.56
N LEU A 13 -8.43 -7.05 11.00
CA LEU A 13 -9.87 -7.10 11.23
C LEU A 13 -10.30 -6.49 12.58
N GLN A 14 -9.34 -6.26 13.49
CA GLN A 14 -9.59 -5.63 14.79
C GLN A 14 -9.15 -4.15 14.81
N MET A 15 -8.58 -3.66 13.70
CA MET A 15 -8.05 -2.30 13.61
C MET A 15 -9.15 -1.26 13.89
N GLU A 16 -8.83 -0.30 14.74
CA GLU A 16 -9.67 0.88 14.93
C GLU A 16 -9.70 1.69 13.63
N GLY A 17 -10.90 2.01 13.16
CA GLY A 17 -11.09 2.72 11.90
C GLY A 17 -11.40 1.83 10.69
N LEU A 18 -11.37 0.50 10.81
CA LEU A 18 -11.91 -0.36 9.76
C LEU A 18 -13.43 -0.21 9.68
N ASP A 19 -13.95 0.09 8.50
CA ASP A 19 -15.39 0.21 8.27
C ASP A 19 -16.12 -1.10 8.62
N LYS A 20 -17.25 -0.98 9.32
CA LYS A 20 -18.01 -2.14 9.81
C LYS A 20 -18.57 -3.01 8.70
N GLU A 21 -18.99 -2.40 7.58
CA GLU A 21 -19.52 -3.15 6.42
C GLU A 21 -18.40 -3.89 5.70
N VAL A 22 -17.23 -3.25 5.55
CA VAL A 22 -16.02 -3.88 5.00
C VAL A 22 -15.63 -5.08 5.87
N LYS A 23 -15.51 -4.89 7.20
CA LYS A 23 -15.18 -5.97 8.14
C LYS A 23 -16.15 -7.14 8.02
N ALA A 24 -17.46 -6.88 8.15
CA ALA A 24 -18.49 -7.93 8.11
C ALA A 24 -18.48 -8.69 6.80
N THR A 25 -18.17 -8.03 5.69
CA THR A 25 -18.13 -8.67 4.37
C THR A 25 -16.88 -9.53 4.19
N ILE A 26 -15.73 -9.09 4.69
CA ILE A 26 -14.51 -9.93 4.73
C ILE A 26 -14.72 -11.17 5.61
N GLU A 27 -15.38 -11.05 6.76
CA GLU A 27 -15.69 -12.19 7.64
C GLU A 27 -16.65 -13.18 6.95
N LYS A 28 -17.63 -12.68 6.17
CA LYS A 28 -18.48 -13.53 5.33
C LYS A 28 -17.69 -14.25 4.25
N GLN A 29 -16.76 -13.56 3.57
CA GLN A 29 -15.89 -14.16 2.56
C GLN A 29 -15.01 -15.26 3.17
N ILE A 30 -14.40 -15.03 4.32
CA ILE A 30 -13.63 -16.04 5.06
C ILE A 30 -14.50 -17.28 5.33
N SER A 31 -15.75 -17.07 5.77
CA SER A 31 -16.68 -18.16 6.04
C SER A 31 -17.10 -18.90 4.76
N ALA A 32 -17.28 -18.22 3.64
CA ALA A 32 -17.59 -18.82 2.35
C ALA A 32 -16.42 -19.68 1.84
N LEU A 33 -15.20 -19.15 1.88
CA LEU A 33 -14.01 -19.88 1.47
C LEU A 33 -13.78 -21.17 2.30
N ARG A 34 -14.09 -21.12 3.60
CA ARG A 34 -14.08 -22.33 4.46
C ARG A 34 -15.12 -23.35 4.03
N LYS A 35 -16.34 -22.93 3.68
CA LYS A 35 -17.40 -23.82 3.19
C LYS A 35 -17.06 -24.47 1.85
N GLU A 36 -16.25 -23.79 1.02
CA GLU A 36 -15.74 -24.32 -0.25
C GLU A 36 -14.57 -25.33 -0.04
N GLY A 37 -14.22 -25.61 1.22
CA GLY A 37 -13.19 -26.60 1.58
C GLY A 37 -11.78 -26.02 1.74
N ASN A 38 -11.61 -24.69 1.64
CA ASN A 38 -10.32 -24.08 1.91
C ASN A 38 -10.04 -23.97 3.43
N ILE A 39 -8.76 -23.98 3.80
CA ILE A 39 -8.31 -23.73 5.17
C ILE A 39 -8.03 -22.25 5.28
N VAL A 40 -8.81 -21.52 6.09
CA VAL A 40 -8.63 -20.06 6.27
C VAL A 40 -8.42 -19.76 7.74
N GLU A 41 -7.23 -19.30 8.12
CA GLU A 41 -6.81 -19.18 9.51
C GLU A 41 -6.32 -17.76 9.84
N PRO A 42 -6.56 -17.27 11.09
CA PRO A 42 -5.96 -16.04 11.56
C PRO A 42 -4.48 -16.25 11.87
N VAL A 43 -3.66 -15.28 11.49
CA VAL A 43 -2.24 -15.23 11.87
C VAL A 43 -1.94 -13.86 12.48
N SER A 44 -0.93 -13.81 13.36
CA SER A 44 -0.47 -12.53 13.91
C SER A 44 0.55 -11.86 12.99
N PHE A 45 0.36 -10.56 12.77
CA PHE A 45 1.28 -9.71 12.04
C PHE A 45 1.61 -8.45 12.85
N PRO A 46 2.58 -8.50 13.76
CA PRO A 46 2.85 -7.44 14.74
C PRO A 46 3.40 -6.14 14.13
N TYR A 47 3.58 -6.10 12.83
CA TYR A 47 4.18 -4.94 12.12
C TYR A 47 3.15 -4.09 11.37
N LEU A 48 1.84 -4.33 11.56
CA LEU A 48 0.79 -3.62 10.84
C LEU A 48 0.91 -2.09 10.99
N ASP A 49 1.09 -1.60 12.21
CA ASP A 49 1.20 -0.16 12.51
C ASP A 49 2.47 0.50 11.94
N TYR A 50 3.47 -0.31 11.59
CA TYR A 50 4.73 0.19 11.03
C TYR A 50 4.73 0.25 9.50
N LEU A 51 3.73 -0.33 8.82
CA LEU A 51 3.68 -0.42 7.36
C LEU A 51 3.66 0.97 6.72
N VAL A 52 2.68 1.79 7.09
CA VAL A 52 2.49 3.12 6.51
C VAL A 52 3.67 4.05 6.79
N PRO A 53 4.16 4.22 8.04
CA PRO A 53 5.35 5.03 8.30
C PRO A 53 6.58 4.57 7.53
N THR A 54 6.82 3.26 7.47
CA THR A 54 7.96 2.68 6.73
C THR A 54 7.88 3.00 5.25
N TYR A 55 6.71 2.80 4.65
CA TYR A 55 6.46 3.10 3.24
C TYR A 55 6.70 4.58 2.93
N TYR A 56 6.16 5.49 3.74
CA TYR A 56 6.30 6.92 3.48
C TYR A 56 7.75 7.40 3.59
N VAL A 57 8.51 6.93 4.56
CA VAL A 57 9.93 7.28 4.67
C VAL A 57 10.71 6.80 3.44
N ILE A 58 10.54 5.55 3.03
CA ILE A 58 11.28 4.98 1.90
C ILE A 58 10.83 5.61 0.58
N SER A 59 9.52 5.68 0.33
CA SER A 59 8.99 6.19 -0.94
C SER A 59 9.29 7.67 -1.16
N THR A 60 9.25 8.49 -0.09
CA THR A 60 9.61 9.90 -0.20
C THR A 60 11.10 10.11 -0.40
N ALA A 61 11.96 9.31 0.23
CA ALA A 61 13.41 9.31 -0.01
C ALA A 61 13.72 8.97 -1.47
N GLU A 62 13.10 7.91 -2.01
CA GLU A 62 13.25 7.54 -3.42
C GLU A 62 12.68 8.61 -4.36
N ALA A 63 11.50 9.18 -4.06
CA ALA A 63 10.92 10.25 -4.85
C ALA A 63 11.83 11.49 -4.90
N SER A 64 12.40 11.91 -3.78
CA SER A 64 13.34 13.03 -3.73
C SER A 64 14.56 12.78 -4.61
N SER A 65 15.16 11.58 -4.53
CA SER A 65 16.32 11.21 -5.33
C SER A 65 15.99 11.07 -6.82
N ASN A 66 14.93 10.32 -7.15
CA ASN A 66 14.58 10.01 -8.54
C ASN A 66 14.05 11.24 -9.30
N LEU A 67 13.28 12.10 -8.64
CA LEU A 67 12.72 13.30 -9.26
C LEU A 67 13.72 14.47 -9.34
N ALA A 68 14.92 14.34 -8.79
CA ALA A 68 15.99 15.35 -8.92
C ALA A 68 16.38 15.58 -10.39
N ARG A 69 16.27 14.54 -11.23
CA ARG A 69 16.60 14.61 -12.67
C ARG A 69 15.64 15.45 -13.53
N TYR A 70 14.45 15.74 -13.01
CA TYR A 70 13.45 16.59 -13.70
C TYR A 70 13.70 18.06 -13.37
N ASP A 71 14.71 18.60 -13.98
CA ASP A 71 15.29 19.93 -13.69
C ASP A 71 14.99 20.97 -14.80
N GLY A 72 14.40 20.52 -15.92
CA GLY A 72 14.13 21.37 -17.08
C GLY A 72 15.33 21.54 -18.01
N VAL A 73 16.45 20.89 -17.70
CA VAL A 73 17.65 20.84 -18.56
C VAL A 73 17.80 19.47 -19.21
N HIS A 74 17.78 18.41 -18.39
CA HIS A 74 17.95 17.03 -18.84
C HIS A 74 16.61 16.40 -19.24
N TYR A 75 15.55 16.59 -18.42
CA TYR A 75 14.26 15.93 -18.63
C TYR A 75 13.09 16.81 -18.22
N GLY A 76 11.94 16.51 -18.81
CA GLY A 76 10.64 16.98 -18.40
C GLY A 76 10.32 18.40 -18.85
N TYR A 77 9.36 19.00 -18.15
CA TYR A 77 8.91 20.35 -18.39
C TYR A 77 10.03 21.36 -18.10
N ARG A 78 10.15 22.39 -18.96
CA ARG A 78 11.05 23.54 -18.76
C ARG A 78 10.23 24.82 -18.71
N SER A 79 10.44 25.64 -17.70
CA SER A 79 9.79 26.94 -17.60
C SER A 79 10.26 27.87 -18.71
N LYS A 80 9.30 28.54 -19.35
CA LYS A 80 9.58 29.55 -20.39
C LYS A 80 10.02 30.90 -19.82
N ASN A 81 9.80 31.11 -18.51
CA ASN A 81 10.05 32.39 -17.85
C ASN A 81 11.40 32.42 -17.13
N ALA A 82 12.25 31.43 -17.34
CA ALA A 82 13.55 31.34 -16.69
C ALA A 82 14.58 32.23 -17.41
N GLU A 83 15.28 33.06 -16.68
CA GLU A 83 16.27 34.02 -17.20
C GLU A 83 17.72 33.50 -17.06
N ASN A 84 17.97 32.62 -16.13
CA ASN A 84 19.30 32.05 -15.86
C ASN A 84 19.15 30.60 -15.37
N LEU A 85 20.27 29.92 -15.11
CA LEU A 85 20.32 28.51 -14.73
C LEU A 85 19.55 28.27 -13.39
N ASP A 86 19.76 29.09 -12.38
CA ASP A 86 19.11 28.92 -11.08
C ASP A 86 17.60 29.15 -11.17
N SER A 87 17.17 30.15 -11.93
CA SER A 87 15.76 30.38 -12.19
C SER A 87 15.15 29.29 -13.05
N THR A 88 15.93 28.66 -13.95
CA THR A 88 15.47 27.49 -14.71
C THR A 88 15.11 26.34 -13.78
N TYR A 89 15.98 25.96 -12.85
CA TYR A 89 15.69 24.91 -11.89
C TYR A 89 14.50 25.26 -10.99
N THR A 90 14.55 26.43 -10.38
CA THR A 90 13.52 26.85 -9.39
C THR A 90 12.14 26.95 -10.02
N GLN A 91 11.99 27.68 -11.14
CA GLN A 91 10.70 27.89 -11.78
C GLN A 91 10.17 26.63 -12.45
N THR A 92 11.04 25.82 -13.06
CA THR A 92 10.66 24.54 -13.66
C THR A 92 10.08 23.61 -12.60
N ARG A 93 10.76 23.43 -11.50
CA ARG A 93 10.33 22.50 -10.43
C ARG A 93 9.11 23.03 -9.68
N THR A 94 9.02 24.33 -9.46
CA THR A 94 7.86 24.96 -8.81
C THR A 94 6.59 24.82 -9.67
N SER A 95 6.70 25.01 -10.98
CA SER A 95 5.54 24.97 -11.88
C SER A 95 5.25 23.57 -12.40
N GLY A 96 6.27 22.71 -12.53
CA GLY A 96 6.15 21.37 -13.10
C GLY A 96 5.68 20.30 -12.13
N PHE A 97 5.87 20.48 -10.82
CA PHE A 97 5.41 19.54 -9.81
C PHE A 97 4.17 20.03 -9.06
N GLY A 98 3.16 19.17 -8.94
CA GLY A 98 2.01 19.43 -8.08
C GLY A 98 2.40 19.49 -6.60
N LYS A 99 1.54 20.12 -5.78
CA LYS A 99 1.81 20.37 -4.35
C LYS A 99 2.16 19.11 -3.54
N GLU A 100 1.51 17.98 -3.81
CA GLU A 100 1.79 16.73 -3.11
C GLU A 100 3.17 16.17 -3.48
N VAL A 101 3.55 16.23 -4.76
CA VAL A 101 4.89 15.81 -5.21
C VAL A 101 5.97 16.69 -4.58
N GLN A 102 5.76 18.01 -4.54
CA GLN A 102 6.68 18.94 -3.86
C GLN A 102 6.85 18.59 -2.38
N ARG A 103 5.75 18.28 -1.68
CA ARG A 103 5.78 17.84 -0.27
C ARG A 103 6.60 16.56 -0.10
N ARG A 104 6.40 15.55 -0.95
CA ARG A 104 7.16 14.30 -0.93
C ARG A 104 8.65 14.50 -1.20
N ILE A 105 8.99 15.38 -2.14
CA ILE A 105 10.39 15.75 -2.42
C ILE A 105 11.02 16.40 -1.19
N MET A 106 10.34 17.36 -0.56
CA MET A 106 10.85 18.04 0.64
C MET A 106 11.03 17.07 1.81
N LEU A 107 10.04 16.21 2.06
CA LEU A 107 10.12 15.18 3.10
C LEU A 107 11.27 14.19 2.83
N GLY A 108 11.41 13.75 1.59
CA GLY A 108 12.50 12.86 1.18
C GLY A 108 13.88 13.50 1.34
N THR A 109 14.01 14.78 0.99
CA THR A 109 15.24 15.53 1.22
C THR A 109 15.58 15.61 2.72
N PHE A 110 14.58 15.81 3.57
CA PHE A 110 14.75 15.82 5.03
C PHE A 110 15.25 14.46 5.54
N VAL A 111 14.56 13.37 5.19
CA VAL A 111 14.93 12.03 5.71
C VAL A 111 16.28 11.52 5.18
N LEU A 112 16.77 12.05 4.06
CA LEU A 112 18.08 11.73 3.50
C LEU A 112 19.18 12.67 3.98
N SER A 113 18.87 13.74 4.70
CA SER A 113 19.87 14.72 5.14
C SER A 113 20.75 14.19 6.28
N ALA A 114 21.93 14.81 6.42
CA ALA A 114 22.87 14.46 7.47
C ALA A 114 22.23 14.58 8.87
N GLY A 115 22.46 13.58 9.72
CA GLY A 115 21.86 13.49 11.06
C GLY A 115 20.46 12.85 11.11
N TYR A 116 19.73 12.80 10.00
CA TYR A 116 18.41 12.17 9.94
C TYR A 116 18.38 10.85 9.15
N HIS A 117 19.33 10.66 8.25
CA HIS A 117 19.45 9.46 7.42
C HIS A 117 19.38 8.16 8.24
N ASP A 118 20.20 8.03 9.27
CA ASP A 118 20.22 6.81 10.08
C ASP A 118 19.02 6.69 11.00
N ALA A 119 18.51 7.81 11.50
CA ALA A 119 17.36 7.83 12.39
C ALA A 119 16.05 7.46 11.67
N TYR A 120 15.92 7.79 10.39
CA TYR A 120 14.70 7.55 9.61
C TYR A 120 14.91 6.55 8.49
N TYR A 121 15.76 6.83 7.50
CA TYR A 121 15.88 6.00 6.31
C TYR A 121 16.47 4.62 6.61
N THR A 122 17.59 4.57 7.31
CA THR A 122 18.21 3.29 7.71
C THR A 122 17.27 2.47 8.59
N LYS A 123 16.55 3.13 9.52
CA LYS A 123 15.57 2.46 10.38
C LYS A 123 14.37 1.92 9.58
N ALA A 124 13.88 2.68 8.61
CA ALA A 124 12.80 2.24 7.73
C ALA A 124 13.22 1.04 6.86
N GLN A 125 14.46 1.03 6.35
CA GLN A 125 14.99 -0.12 5.61
C GLN A 125 15.09 -1.38 6.47
N LYS A 126 15.51 -1.25 7.73
CA LYS A 126 15.50 -2.37 8.69
C LYS A 126 14.08 -2.88 8.95
N MET A 127 13.13 -1.95 9.12
CA MET A 127 11.72 -2.31 9.33
C MET A 127 11.14 -3.00 8.10
N ARG A 128 11.42 -2.50 6.88
CA ARG A 128 11.03 -3.16 5.63
C ARG A 128 11.53 -4.60 5.57
N ARG A 129 12.76 -4.85 6.01
CA ARG A 129 13.33 -6.21 6.05
C ARG A 129 12.53 -7.13 6.98
N LEU A 130 12.18 -6.67 8.19
CA LEU A 130 11.35 -7.42 9.13
C LEU A 130 9.96 -7.71 8.56
N VAL A 131 9.34 -6.72 7.91
CA VAL A 131 8.05 -6.90 7.22
C VAL A 131 8.14 -7.97 6.14
N GLN A 132 9.17 -7.92 5.30
CA GLN A 132 9.41 -8.88 4.23
C GLN A 132 9.63 -10.31 4.79
N GLU A 133 10.51 -10.44 5.79
CA GLU A 133 10.80 -11.73 6.41
C GLU A 133 9.54 -12.34 7.03
N LYS A 134 8.76 -11.56 7.79
CA LYS A 134 7.51 -12.05 8.39
C LYS A 134 6.45 -12.41 7.35
N THR A 135 6.32 -11.64 6.29
CA THR A 135 5.40 -11.94 5.19
C THR A 135 5.77 -13.25 4.51
N ASN A 136 7.05 -13.45 4.22
CA ASN A 136 7.55 -14.67 3.60
C ASN A 136 7.41 -15.89 4.52
N GLU A 137 7.69 -15.75 5.83
CA GLU A 137 7.48 -16.80 6.83
C GLU A 137 6.02 -17.29 6.82
N ILE A 138 5.06 -16.37 6.80
CA ILE A 138 3.63 -16.73 6.71
C ILE A 138 3.34 -17.45 5.38
N LEU A 139 3.88 -16.96 4.27
CA LEU A 139 3.67 -17.56 2.96
C LEU A 139 4.42 -18.89 2.76
N GLU A 140 5.36 -19.27 3.62
CA GLU A 140 5.91 -20.63 3.63
C GLU A 140 4.86 -21.67 4.03
N GLU A 141 3.94 -21.33 4.93
CA GLU A 141 2.89 -22.20 5.44
C GLU A 141 1.55 -22.04 4.70
N TYR A 142 1.30 -20.86 4.11
CA TYR A 142 0.04 -20.51 3.45
C TYR A 142 0.26 -20.23 1.96
N ASP A 143 -0.74 -20.57 1.13
CA ASP A 143 -0.72 -20.24 -0.30
C ASP A 143 -0.94 -18.75 -0.54
N PHE A 144 -1.80 -18.13 0.28
CA PHE A 144 -2.20 -16.71 0.15
C PHE A 144 -2.39 -16.03 1.51
N ILE A 145 -2.22 -14.70 1.50
CA ILE A 145 -2.69 -13.82 2.57
C ILE A 145 -3.88 -13.02 2.05
N LEU A 146 -4.98 -13.02 2.79
CA LEU A 146 -6.21 -12.30 2.48
C LEU A 146 -6.35 -11.10 3.41
N SER A 147 -6.68 -9.93 2.86
CA SER A 147 -6.96 -8.71 3.61
C SER A 147 -8.01 -7.85 2.90
N PRO A 148 -8.63 -6.87 3.56
CA PRO A 148 -9.30 -5.79 2.84
C PRO A 148 -8.33 -5.11 1.86
N THR A 149 -8.81 -4.56 0.74
CA THR A 149 -7.98 -3.71 -0.12
C THR A 149 -7.77 -2.34 0.52
N THR A 150 -8.86 -1.76 1.05
CA THR A 150 -8.85 -0.46 1.75
C THR A 150 -9.70 -0.57 3.02
N PRO A 151 -9.42 0.24 4.06
CA PRO A 151 -10.23 0.23 5.28
C PRO A 151 -11.64 0.79 5.08
N HIS A 152 -11.84 1.65 4.08
CA HIS A 152 -13.12 2.30 3.78
C HIS A 152 -13.46 2.22 2.30
N THR A 153 -14.70 2.54 1.96
CA THR A 153 -15.12 2.85 0.58
C THR A 153 -14.66 4.26 0.18
N ALA A 154 -14.75 4.59 -1.12
CA ALA A 154 -14.37 5.91 -1.60
C ALA A 154 -15.12 7.03 -0.86
N PHE A 155 -14.41 8.09 -0.55
CA PHE A 155 -14.97 9.29 0.10
C PHE A 155 -15.50 10.29 -0.95
N GLU A 156 -16.32 11.24 -0.52
CA GLU A 156 -16.89 12.27 -1.39
C GLU A 156 -15.83 13.20 -1.99
N ILE A 157 -15.99 13.56 -3.26
CA ILE A 157 -15.10 14.50 -3.96
C ILE A 157 -15.11 15.85 -3.23
N GLY A 158 -13.93 16.39 -2.94
CA GLY A 158 -13.78 17.66 -2.25
C GLY A 158 -13.91 17.60 -0.72
N ARG A 159 -14.11 16.42 -0.14
CA ARG A 159 -14.07 16.23 1.32
C ARG A 159 -12.70 16.67 1.84
N LYS A 160 -12.69 17.72 2.67
CA LYS A 160 -11.49 18.15 3.36
C LYS A 160 -11.16 17.15 4.47
N VAL A 161 -10.08 16.43 4.32
CA VAL A 161 -9.57 15.55 5.38
C VAL A 161 -8.88 16.43 6.41
N LYS A 162 -9.49 16.52 7.61
CA LYS A 162 -8.96 17.32 8.72
C LYS A 162 -7.62 16.77 9.25
N ASN A 163 -7.41 15.48 9.12
CA ASN A 163 -6.18 14.80 9.58
C ASN A 163 -5.47 14.13 8.39
N PRO A 164 -4.29 14.64 7.96
CA PRO A 164 -3.52 14.00 6.90
C PRO A 164 -3.16 12.55 7.19
N ILE A 165 -2.98 12.17 8.46
CA ILE A 165 -2.65 10.79 8.86
C ILE A 165 -3.79 9.84 8.50
N ALA A 166 -5.05 10.27 8.62
CA ALA A 166 -6.19 9.46 8.24
C ALA A 166 -6.18 9.09 6.75
N MET A 167 -5.72 10.00 5.87
CA MET A 167 -5.55 9.70 4.44
C MET A 167 -4.45 8.65 4.20
N TYR A 168 -3.38 8.71 4.98
CA TYR A 168 -2.28 7.76 4.84
C TYR A 168 -2.66 6.34 5.30
N LEU A 169 -3.57 6.25 6.25
CA LEU A 169 -4.09 4.95 6.72
C LEU A 169 -4.97 4.24 5.67
N GLU A 170 -5.50 4.95 4.67
CA GLU A 170 -6.20 4.30 3.55
C GLU A 170 -5.31 3.32 2.76
N ASP A 171 -4.00 3.53 2.79
CA ASP A 171 -3.02 2.69 2.09
C ASP A 171 -2.52 1.50 2.93
N ILE A 172 -2.97 1.34 4.20
CA ILE A 172 -2.38 0.42 5.17
C ILE A 172 -2.29 -1.03 4.68
N PHE A 173 -3.27 -1.50 3.92
CA PHE A 173 -3.28 -2.86 3.42
C PHE A 173 -2.50 -3.02 2.10
N THR A 174 -2.46 -1.99 1.26
CA THR A 174 -1.82 -2.06 -0.06
C THR A 174 -0.31 -1.88 -0.01
N VAL A 175 0.22 -1.14 0.96
CA VAL A 175 1.67 -0.91 1.10
C VAL A 175 2.44 -2.16 1.51
N LEU A 176 1.79 -3.17 2.10
CA LEU A 176 2.44 -4.41 2.50
C LEU A 176 3.11 -5.11 1.31
N ALA A 177 2.38 -5.31 0.22
CA ALA A 177 2.90 -5.95 -0.99
C ALA A 177 4.09 -5.18 -1.58
N ASN A 178 4.03 -3.84 -1.56
CA ASN A 178 5.12 -2.98 -2.02
C ASN A 178 6.38 -3.10 -1.14
N LEU A 179 6.21 -3.18 0.19
CA LEU A 179 7.33 -3.30 1.12
C LEU A 179 7.97 -4.68 1.09
N SER A 180 7.16 -5.74 0.99
CA SER A 180 7.63 -7.13 0.98
C SER A 180 8.10 -7.61 -0.38
N GLY A 181 7.61 -7.01 -1.48
CA GLY A 181 7.94 -7.41 -2.86
C GLY A 181 7.13 -8.61 -3.35
N ASN A 182 5.99 -8.87 -2.75
CA ASN A 182 5.10 -9.98 -3.10
C ASN A 182 4.10 -9.57 -4.18
N PRO A 183 3.71 -10.49 -5.09
CA PRO A 183 2.61 -10.24 -6.00
C PRO A 183 1.28 -10.16 -5.24
N ALA A 184 0.46 -9.19 -5.61
CA ALA A 184 -0.85 -8.96 -4.99
C ALA A 184 -1.89 -8.57 -6.03
N ILE A 185 -3.15 -8.89 -5.75
CA ILE A 185 -4.29 -8.54 -6.58
C ILE A 185 -5.45 -8.06 -5.71
N SER A 186 -6.12 -7.00 -6.13
CA SER A 186 -7.39 -6.57 -5.55
C SER A 186 -8.56 -7.12 -6.36
N LEU A 187 -9.50 -7.74 -5.67
CA LEU A 187 -10.70 -8.31 -6.27
C LEU A 187 -11.93 -7.51 -5.83
N PRO A 188 -12.91 -7.27 -6.71
CA PRO A 188 -14.17 -6.70 -6.30
C PRO A 188 -14.88 -7.69 -5.36
N LEU A 189 -15.33 -7.21 -4.20
CA LEU A 189 -15.97 -8.07 -3.21
C LEU A 189 -17.46 -7.76 -3.06
N ALA A 190 -17.79 -6.50 -2.84
CA ALA A 190 -19.16 -6.06 -2.59
C ALA A 190 -19.31 -4.54 -2.79
N THR A 191 -20.52 -4.07 -2.59
CA THR A 191 -20.84 -2.65 -2.44
C THR A 191 -21.44 -2.42 -1.05
N ASN A 192 -21.18 -1.25 -0.46
CA ASN A 192 -21.82 -0.84 0.79
C ASN A 192 -23.28 -0.38 0.55
N ASN A 193 -23.98 -0.01 1.63
CA ASN A 193 -25.37 0.47 1.58
C ASN A 193 -25.55 1.72 0.68
N ASN A 194 -24.49 2.49 0.43
CA ASN A 194 -24.49 3.63 -0.48
C ASN A 194 -24.10 3.25 -1.91
N ARG A 195 -24.04 1.96 -2.26
CA ARG A 195 -23.59 1.41 -3.55
C ARG A 195 -22.15 1.74 -3.92
N MET A 196 -21.30 2.05 -2.95
CA MET A 196 -19.88 2.29 -3.16
C MET A 196 -19.14 0.95 -3.12
N PRO A 197 -18.34 0.62 -4.16
CA PRO A 197 -17.63 -0.65 -4.19
C PRO A 197 -16.45 -0.67 -3.23
N PHE A 198 -16.13 -1.87 -2.74
CA PHE A 198 -14.89 -2.17 -2.03
C PHE A 198 -14.43 -3.60 -2.34
N GLY A 199 -13.15 -3.86 -2.08
CA GLY A 199 -12.51 -5.09 -2.49
C GLY A 199 -11.82 -5.84 -1.36
N THR A 200 -11.44 -7.06 -1.71
CA THR A 200 -10.50 -7.88 -0.96
C THR A 200 -9.18 -7.96 -1.73
N GLN A 201 -8.08 -8.08 -1.01
CA GLN A 201 -6.76 -8.27 -1.58
C GLN A 201 -6.24 -9.66 -1.26
N LEU A 202 -5.61 -10.29 -2.25
CA LEU A 202 -4.82 -11.50 -2.07
C LEU A 202 -3.36 -11.19 -2.35
N ILE A 203 -2.47 -11.71 -1.50
CA ILE A 203 -1.02 -11.63 -1.64
C ILE A 203 -0.49 -13.07 -1.74
N ALA A 204 0.43 -13.33 -2.64
CA ALA A 204 1.05 -14.64 -2.85
C ALA A 204 2.57 -14.60 -2.67
N LYS A 205 3.20 -15.77 -2.73
CA LYS A 205 4.66 -15.89 -2.80
C LYS A 205 5.23 -15.18 -4.03
N PRO A 206 6.47 -14.67 -3.96
CA PRO A 206 7.16 -14.19 -5.16
C PRO A 206 7.17 -15.25 -6.26
N PHE A 207 6.92 -14.83 -7.50
CA PHE A 207 6.86 -15.68 -8.70
C PHE A 207 5.69 -16.69 -8.73
N HIS A 208 4.67 -16.53 -7.89
CA HIS A 208 3.44 -17.33 -7.88
C HIS A 208 2.23 -16.57 -8.47
N GLU A 209 2.46 -15.68 -9.45
CA GLU A 209 1.41 -14.88 -10.09
C GLU A 209 0.37 -15.75 -10.79
N ALA A 210 0.78 -16.87 -11.39
CA ALA A 210 -0.14 -17.78 -12.07
C ALA A 210 -1.15 -18.40 -11.10
N GLU A 211 -0.71 -18.88 -9.94
CA GLU A 211 -1.58 -19.40 -8.88
C GLU A 211 -2.49 -18.32 -8.30
N LEU A 212 -1.93 -17.12 -8.10
CA LEU A 212 -2.70 -15.96 -7.62
C LEU A 212 -3.84 -15.62 -8.57
N LEU A 213 -3.57 -15.51 -9.87
CA LEU A 213 -4.57 -15.21 -10.89
C LEU A 213 -5.62 -16.32 -11.01
N ASN A 214 -5.20 -17.59 -11.00
CA ASN A 214 -6.12 -18.72 -11.09
C ASN A 214 -7.08 -18.80 -9.88
N PHE A 215 -6.56 -18.60 -8.67
CA PHE A 215 -7.39 -18.59 -7.47
C PHE A 215 -8.30 -17.37 -7.41
N SER A 216 -7.81 -16.21 -7.83
CA SER A 216 -8.60 -14.98 -7.95
C SER A 216 -9.79 -15.15 -8.90
N HIS A 217 -9.57 -15.81 -10.05
CA HIS A 217 -10.62 -16.12 -11.01
C HIS A 217 -11.71 -17.04 -10.41
N GLN A 218 -11.33 -18.03 -9.59
CA GLN A 218 -12.28 -18.90 -8.90
C GLN A 218 -13.14 -18.10 -7.92
N ILE A 219 -12.53 -17.22 -7.11
CA ILE A 219 -13.26 -16.36 -6.17
C ILE A 219 -14.28 -15.48 -6.90
N ILE A 220 -13.88 -14.83 -8.01
CA ILE A 220 -14.77 -13.94 -8.75
C ILE A 220 -15.98 -14.70 -9.32
N ASN A 221 -15.79 -15.93 -9.76
CA ASN A 221 -16.87 -16.75 -10.31
C ASN A 221 -17.79 -17.35 -9.24
N SER A 222 -17.42 -17.31 -7.96
CA SER A 222 -18.22 -17.76 -6.83
C SER A 222 -19.00 -16.62 -6.12
N LEU A 223 -18.74 -15.36 -6.47
CA LEU A 223 -19.44 -14.17 -5.98
C LEU A 223 -20.76 -13.96 -6.72
#